data_931b07599f7ede6d82820ad30834ab21
#
_entry.id   931b07599f7ede6d82820ad30834ab21
#
_cell.length_a   1.000
_cell.length_b   1.000
_cell.length_c   1.000
_cell.angle_alpha   90.00
_cell.angle_beta   90.00
_cell.angle_gamma   90.00
#
_symmetry.space_group_name_H-M   'P 1'
#
loop_
_entity.id
_entity.type
_entity.pdbx_description
1 polymer ?
#
loop_
_entity_poly.entity_id
_entity_poly.type
_entity_poly.pdbx_seq_one_letter_code
_entity_poly.pdbx_strand_id
1 'polypeptide(L)'
;MTFSDSAVTDIVVDTSGETASYGAAAAEELKNQLLNAGSDEIDGVSGSTITSDAVKKAAKSCFAQAKGEATVTSVQLPTGDETDWLGKEPDIDEAAITETVDTDIVIVGAGNGGMFAAAYAAAKGLNFRVIEQNGNVQDTRHWVGAVDGFGAQEQGIKMDRAKLLSEVSRYASGKCDQRVVKTWINESAEMIEFVRSIMEDKYGVKMIYTYGDEAKWPAENAEHNTDYMYPEIEYTYDRSSGAARNELLLQYIQELGYDVDFKTSLAKLEKNSDGRITGIIAQSTEDDHFIRYNANKGVLLACGGFPGNPYMMEQLDPLGTSVTTACSYSPSDKGYGIRAAMWAGANLDKEAAPMLFDRGIVAPGVDGGYVDSDTAFGGKAFPGTIRQYNPGTQPFLKVNRNGERFANESSPYNDIVYAAAHQPGRVYAQICDANILEDAKRFHTIGCSAQTRNGGEKYIQGKMDEAIEAGALFKCDTLDELADKMGFTGAAKDTFLATVERYNELYDKQNDEDFGKPAYRLSAIRTAPFYGCWLGASLLTTEQGIAINEKGQALDNDNKPMPGLYITGDMSGSFFANNYPCLMAGVAMGRTLTFAMKAVKQMAGLE
;
A
#
# COMPACT_ATOMS: atom_id res chain seq x y z
N MET A 1 0.24 27.90 -16.09
CA MET A 1 0.79 28.77 -17.16
C MET A 1 -0.12 29.95 -17.38
N THR A 2 0.45 31.14 -17.60
CA THR A 2 -0.28 32.39 -17.93
C THR A 2 0.03 32.74 -19.38
N PHE A 3 -1.01 33.06 -20.15
CA PHE A 3 -0.90 33.40 -21.59
C PHE A 3 -1.38 34.84 -21.86
N SER A 4 -0.72 35.50 -22.78
CA SER A 4 -1.25 36.68 -23.52
C SER A 4 -1.88 36.21 -24.84
N ASP A 5 -2.43 37.13 -25.60
CA ASP A 5 -3.04 36.80 -26.90
C ASP A 5 -2.07 36.11 -27.90
N SER A 6 -0.79 36.15 -27.67
CA SER A 6 0.24 35.64 -28.60
C SER A 6 1.40 34.88 -28.00
N ALA A 7 1.51 34.82 -26.67
CA ALA A 7 2.66 34.15 -26.01
C ALA A 7 2.36 33.70 -24.59
N VAL A 8 3.09 32.71 -24.12
CA VAL A 8 3.13 32.38 -22.69
C VAL A 8 3.93 33.45 -21.94
N THR A 9 3.38 33.97 -20.86
CA THR A 9 3.95 35.13 -20.13
C THR A 9 4.51 34.73 -18.76
N ASP A 10 4.00 33.66 -18.15
CA ASP A 10 4.51 33.13 -16.90
C ASP A 10 4.19 31.64 -16.76
N ILE A 11 5.08 30.92 -16.07
CA ILE A 11 4.97 29.50 -15.79
C ILE A 11 5.33 29.24 -14.33
N VAL A 12 4.51 28.49 -13.63
CA VAL A 12 4.84 27.91 -12.34
C VAL A 12 4.97 26.41 -12.52
N VAL A 13 6.14 25.85 -12.22
CA VAL A 13 6.38 24.41 -12.16
C VAL A 13 6.45 24.02 -10.69
N ASP A 14 5.40 23.37 -10.20
CA ASP A 14 5.35 22.88 -8.83
C ASP A 14 5.93 21.46 -8.77
N THR A 15 7.05 21.33 -8.10
CA THR A 15 7.75 20.06 -7.85
C THR A 15 7.86 19.76 -6.35
N SER A 16 6.98 20.36 -5.52
CA SER A 16 7.01 20.19 -4.06
C SER A 16 6.83 18.74 -3.60
N GLY A 17 6.20 17.91 -4.43
CA GLY A 17 6.05 16.46 -4.21
C GLY A 17 7.22 15.59 -4.69
N GLU A 18 8.24 16.20 -5.33
CA GLU A 18 9.35 15.48 -5.94
C GLU A 18 10.54 15.33 -4.99
N THR A 19 11.45 14.42 -5.33
CA THR A 19 12.71 14.29 -4.58
C THR A 19 13.56 15.56 -4.74
N ALA A 20 13.91 16.21 -3.65
CA ALA A 20 14.56 17.51 -3.63
C ALA A 20 15.86 17.61 -4.46
N SER A 21 16.64 16.53 -4.51
CA SER A 21 17.93 16.48 -5.25
C SER A 21 17.78 16.25 -6.76
N TYR A 22 16.58 15.88 -7.25
CA TYR A 22 16.33 15.57 -8.66
C TYR A 22 15.19 16.42 -9.23
N GLY A 23 13.95 16.13 -8.86
CA GLY A 23 12.78 16.79 -9.42
C GLY A 23 12.67 18.27 -9.04
N ALA A 24 12.83 18.60 -7.76
CA ALA A 24 12.77 19.98 -7.31
C ALA A 24 13.91 20.84 -7.88
N ALA A 25 15.12 20.26 -8.07
CA ALA A 25 16.24 20.95 -8.67
C ALA A 25 16.04 21.24 -10.16
N ALA A 26 15.18 20.48 -10.85
CA ALA A 26 14.91 20.65 -12.28
C ALA A 26 13.84 21.71 -12.60
N ALA A 27 13.04 22.15 -11.61
CA ALA A 27 11.86 23.00 -11.82
C ALA A 27 12.17 24.32 -12.54
N GLU A 28 13.21 25.03 -12.12
CA GLU A 28 13.58 26.33 -12.68
C GLU A 28 14.12 26.19 -14.12
N GLU A 29 14.90 25.14 -14.40
CA GLU A 29 15.42 24.86 -15.73
C GLU A 29 14.27 24.49 -16.69
N LEU A 30 13.34 23.64 -16.27
CA LEU A 30 12.16 23.27 -17.06
C LEU A 30 11.27 24.48 -17.33
N LYS A 31 11.05 25.36 -16.34
CA LYS A 31 10.34 26.63 -16.52
C LYS A 31 11.00 27.49 -17.59
N ASN A 32 12.33 27.65 -17.53
CA ASN A 32 13.07 28.46 -18.47
C ASN A 32 13.02 27.88 -19.89
N GLN A 33 13.13 26.57 -20.05
CA GLN A 33 12.99 25.90 -21.33
C GLN A 33 11.59 26.14 -21.95
N LEU A 34 10.54 25.99 -21.19
CA LEU A 34 9.16 26.23 -21.65
C LEU A 34 8.89 27.70 -22.03
N LEU A 35 9.39 28.65 -21.22
CA LEU A 35 9.27 30.07 -21.53
C LEU A 35 10.01 30.44 -22.82
N ASN A 36 11.22 29.89 -23.01
CA ASN A 36 12.05 30.17 -24.18
C ASN A 36 11.49 29.50 -25.45
N ALA A 37 10.99 28.27 -25.34
CA ALA A 37 10.42 27.54 -26.46
C ALA A 37 9.04 28.09 -26.88
N GLY A 38 8.26 28.64 -25.93
CA GLY A 38 6.86 29.01 -26.17
C GLY A 38 5.98 27.84 -26.60
N SER A 39 6.40 26.60 -26.30
CA SER A 39 5.75 25.35 -26.65
C SER A 39 6.11 24.26 -25.62
N ASP A 40 5.45 23.10 -25.72
CA ASP A 40 5.76 21.90 -24.91
C ASP A 40 6.97 21.11 -25.43
N GLU A 41 7.50 21.47 -26.59
CA GLU A 41 8.70 20.84 -27.18
C GLU A 41 9.98 21.39 -26.53
N ILE A 42 10.40 20.74 -25.43
CA ILE A 42 11.62 21.08 -24.68
C ILE A 42 12.50 19.84 -24.49
N ASP A 43 13.79 20.04 -24.26
CA ASP A 43 14.73 18.93 -24.10
C ASP A 43 14.53 18.17 -22.78
N GLY A 44 14.16 18.87 -21.74
CA GLY A 44 14.09 18.33 -20.37
C GLY A 44 15.43 18.48 -19.64
N VAL A 45 15.51 17.87 -18.45
CA VAL A 45 16.69 17.96 -17.57
C VAL A 45 17.30 16.59 -17.35
N SER A 46 18.57 16.44 -17.69
CA SER A 46 19.32 15.19 -17.51
C SER A 46 19.33 14.75 -16.04
N GLY A 47 19.01 13.50 -15.77
CA GLY A 47 18.88 12.95 -14.41
C GLY A 47 17.51 13.18 -13.75
N SER A 48 16.58 13.92 -14.39
CA SER A 48 15.22 14.18 -13.94
C SER A 48 14.18 13.85 -15.02
N THR A 49 14.36 12.74 -15.71
CA THR A 49 13.55 12.35 -16.89
C THR A 49 12.07 12.26 -16.57
N ILE A 50 11.70 11.60 -15.46
CA ILE A 50 10.29 11.42 -15.05
C ILE A 50 9.63 12.79 -14.80
N THR A 51 10.28 13.68 -14.06
CA THR A 51 9.80 15.04 -13.81
C THR A 51 9.71 15.86 -15.10
N SER A 52 10.72 15.73 -15.99
CA SER A 52 10.73 16.42 -17.28
C SER A 52 9.56 15.99 -18.17
N ASP A 53 9.26 14.70 -18.25
CA ASP A 53 8.16 14.17 -19.04
C ASP A 53 6.80 14.58 -18.48
N ALA A 54 6.65 14.59 -17.15
CA ALA A 54 5.44 15.08 -16.49
C ALA A 54 5.21 16.57 -16.79
N VAL A 55 6.25 17.39 -16.73
CA VAL A 55 6.17 18.83 -17.05
C VAL A 55 5.86 19.06 -18.52
N LYS A 56 6.47 18.31 -19.46
CA LYS A 56 6.12 18.38 -20.90
C LYS A 56 4.66 18.06 -21.14
N LYS A 57 4.15 16.99 -20.53
CA LYS A 57 2.73 16.58 -20.64
C LYS A 57 1.78 17.67 -20.11
N ALA A 58 2.08 18.24 -18.95
CA ALA A 58 1.29 19.33 -18.37
C ALA A 58 1.34 20.57 -19.26
N ALA A 59 2.51 20.92 -19.80
CA ALA A 59 2.69 22.05 -20.71
C ALA A 59 1.87 21.86 -21.99
N LYS A 60 1.92 20.69 -22.62
CA LYS A 60 1.11 20.34 -23.81
C LYS A 60 -0.38 20.60 -23.56
N SER A 61 -0.90 20.15 -22.43
CA SER A 61 -2.30 20.39 -22.05
C SER A 61 -2.62 21.89 -21.89
N CYS A 62 -1.73 22.67 -21.24
CA CYS A 62 -1.92 24.10 -21.08
C CYS A 62 -1.91 24.84 -22.43
N PHE A 63 -1.00 24.48 -23.35
CA PHE A 63 -0.94 25.07 -24.69
C PHE A 63 -2.17 24.72 -25.53
N ALA A 64 -2.68 23.49 -25.47
CA ALA A 64 -3.91 23.06 -26.12
C ALA A 64 -5.12 23.86 -25.62
N GLN A 65 -5.25 24.02 -24.29
CA GLN A 65 -6.30 24.86 -23.70
C GLN A 65 -6.23 26.31 -24.15
N ALA A 66 -5.04 26.89 -24.19
CA ALA A 66 -4.86 28.26 -24.63
C ALA A 66 -5.22 28.47 -26.10
N LYS A 67 -5.08 27.47 -26.95
CA LYS A 67 -5.48 27.48 -28.36
C LYS A 67 -6.96 27.22 -28.60
N GLY A 68 -7.72 26.89 -27.54
CA GLY A 68 -9.13 26.50 -27.64
C GLY A 68 -9.34 25.15 -28.30
N GLU A 69 -8.28 24.32 -28.37
CA GLU A 69 -8.37 22.93 -28.77
C GLU A 69 -9.12 22.17 -27.68
N ALA A 70 -10.09 21.34 -28.07
CA ALA A 70 -10.87 20.56 -27.11
C ALA A 70 -9.89 19.69 -26.30
N THR A 71 -9.78 19.95 -25.00
CA THR A 71 -9.11 19.03 -24.10
C THR A 71 -9.98 17.78 -24.05
N VAL A 72 -9.52 16.70 -24.66
CA VAL A 72 -10.16 15.41 -24.48
C VAL A 72 -10.04 15.10 -23.00
N THR A 73 -11.16 15.04 -22.34
CA THR A 73 -11.27 14.70 -20.93
C THR A 73 -10.68 13.32 -20.73
N SER A 74 -9.49 13.25 -20.11
CA SER A 74 -9.12 12.02 -19.39
C SER A 74 -10.35 11.52 -18.64
N VAL A 75 -10.54 10.21 -18.50
CA VAL A 75 -11.64 9.64 -17.71
C VAL A 75 -11.66 10.41 -16.40
N GLN A 76 -12.45 11.48 -16.36
CA GLN A 76 -12.57 12.30 -15.17
C GLN A 76 -13.28 11.43 -14.14
N LEU A 77 -12.65 11.25 -13.00
CA LEU A 77 -13.40 10.91 -11.81
C LEU A 77 -14.53 11.93 -11.69
N PRO A 78 -15.76 11.50 -11.34
CA PRO A 78 -16.89 12.43 -11.29
C PRO A 78 -16.49 13.68 -10.50
N THR A 79 -16.58 14.82 -11.12
CA THR A 79 -16.54 16.13 -10.48
C THR A 79 -17.96 16.45 -9.98
N GLY A 80 -18.63 15.47 -9.42
CA GLY A 80 -19.98 15.61 -8.88
C GLY A 80 -19.95 15.40 -7.39
N ASP A 81 -21.04 15.66 -6.75
CA ASP A 81 -21.33 15.52 -5.33
C ASP A 81 -20.31 14.66 -4.58
N GLU A 82 -19.62 15.23 -3.60
CA GLU A 82 -18.63 14.58 -2.74
C GLU A 82 -19.13 13.26 -2.12
N THR A 83 -20.44 13.02 -2.16
CA THR A 83 -21.11 11.81 -1.68
C THR A 83 -21.19 10.70 -2.73
N ASP A 84 -20.99 10.97 -4.01
CA ASP A 84 -21.07 9.98 -5.10
C ASP A 84 -19.69 9.59 -5.66
N TRP A 85 -18.89 8.90 -4.85
CA TRP A 85 -17.59 8.39 -5.28
C TRP A 85 -17.68 7.35 -6.41
N LEU A 86 -18.81 6.64 -6.53
CA LEU A 86 -19.01 5.65 -7.59
C LEU A 86 -19.22 6.32 -8.94
N GLY A 87 -20.01 7.40 -9.00
CA GLY A 87 -20.38 8.06 -10.21
C GLY A 87 -21.14 7.17 -11.19
N LYS A 88 -21.15 7.55 -12.47
CA LYS A 88 -21.81 6.80 -13.54
C LYS A 88 -20.80 6.11 -14.44
N GLU A 89 -21.20 4.95 -14.98
CA GLU A 89 -20.46 4.30 -16.05
C GLU A 89 -20.31 5.26 -17.24
N PRO A 90 -19.12 5.39 -17.84
CA PRO A 90 -18.91 6.23 -19.01
C PRO A 90 -19.77 5.77 -20.20
N ASP A 91 -20.48 6.72 -20.81
CA ASP A 91 -21.18 6.51 -22.08
C ASP A 91 -20.18 6.80 -23.22
N ILE A 92 -19.71 5.74 -23.88
CA ILE A 92 -18.69 5.83 -24.94
C ILE A 92 -19.38 5.48 -26.27
N ASP A 93 -19.39 6.45 -27.18
CA ASP A 93 -19.93 6.25 -28.52
C ASP A 93 -19.12 5.16 -29.25
N GLU A 94 -19.83 4.23 -29.88
CA GLU A 94 -19.22 3.18 -30.70
C GLU A 94 -18.29 3.73 -31.79
N ALA A 95 -18.62 4.91 -32.33
CA ALA A 95 -17.80 5.61 -33.32
C ALA A 95 -16.49 6.19 -32.75
N ALA A 96 -16.38 6.32 -31.43
CA ALA A 96 -15.16 6.78 -30.77
C ALA A 96 -14.13 5.64 -30.55
N ILE A 97 -14.55 4.38 -30.72
CA ILE A 97 -13.68 3.21 -30.61
C ILE A 97 -12.95 3.03 -31.94
N THR A 98 -11.67 3.34 -31.96
CA THR A 98 -10.88 3.36 -33.21
C THR A 98 -10.12 2.06 -33.48
N GLU A 99 -9.97 1.23 -32.45
CA GLU A 99 -9.25 -0.04 -32.53
C GLU A 99 -10.01 -1.15 -31.79
N THR A 100 -9.92 -2.39 -32.30
CA THR A 100 -10.42 -3.59 -31.64
C THR A 100 -9.36 -4.67 -31.64
N VAL A 101 -9.07 -5.21 -30.46
CA VAL A 101 -8.10 -6.27 -30.22
C VAL A 101 -8.81 -7.51 -29.72
N ASP A 102 -8.67 -8.63 -30.42
CA ASP A 102 -9.22 -9.92 -30.02
C ASP A 102 -8.19 -10.76 -29.29
N THR A 103 -8.55 -11.27 -28.11
CA THR A 103 -7.68 -12.13 -27.30
C THR A 103 -8.50 -13.13 -26.48
N ASP A 104 -7.83 -14.08 -25.82
CA ASP A 104 -8.51 -14.99 -24.89
C ASP A 104 -8.66 -14.36 -23.50
N ILE A 105 -7.59 -13.73 -23.00
CA ILE A 105 -7.52 -13.18 -21.65
C ILE A 105 -7.08 -11.72 -21.73
N VAL A 106 -7.78 -10.84 -21.03
CA VAL A 106 -7.36 -9.45 -20.81
C VAL A 106 -6.96 -9.29 -19.36
N ILE A 107 -5.75 -8.78 -19.13
CA ILE A 107 -5.20 -8.44 -17.80
C ILE A 107 -5.13 -6.92 -17.70
N VAL A 108 -5.76 -6.35 -16.70
CA VAL A 108 -5.81 -4.89 -16.50
C VAL A 108 -4.94 -4.50 -15.31
N GLY A 109 -3.89 -3.73 -15.58
CA GLY A 109 -2.89 -3.29 -14.63
C GLY A 109 -1.60 -4.10 -14.70
N ALA A 110 -0.45 -3.43 -14.80
CA ALA A 110 0.90 -4.04 -14.79
C ALA A 110 1.62 -3.84 -13.45
N GLY A 111 0.85 -3.87 -12.36
CA GLY A 111 1.35 -3.99 -11.00
C GLY A 111 1.70 -5.43 -10.65
N ASN A 112 1.87 -5.70 -9.36
CA ASN A 112 2.32 -7.01 -8.86
C ASN A 112 1.43 -8.18 -9.32
N GLY A 113 0.11 -8.04 -9.22
CA GLY A 113 -0.84 -9.09 -9.61
C GLY A 113 -0.89 -9.30 -11.12
N GLY A 114 -0.96 -8.20 -11.89
CA GLY A 114 -1.06 -8.28 -13.34
C GLY A 114 0.20 -8.82 -14.01
N MET A 115 1.38 -8.34 -13.61
CA MET A 115 2.64 -8.83 -14.15
C MET A 115 2.90 -10.31 -13.82
N PHE A 116 2.53 -10.73 -12.61
CA PHE A 116 2.62 -12.15 -12.25
C PHE A 116 1.64 -13.01 -13.07
N ALA A 117 0.38 -12.55 -13.24
CA ALA A 117 -0.58 -13.22 -14.10
C ALA A 117 -0.09 -13.34 -15.56
N ALA A 118 0.47 -12.25 -16.08
CA ALA A 118 1.05 -12.21 -17.42
C ALA A 118 2.20 -13.21 -17.58
N ALA A 119 3.14 -13.23 -16.62
CA ALA A 119 4.26 -14.17 -16.63
C ALA A 119 3.78 -15.63 -16.57
N TYR A 120 2.75 -15.92 -15.74
CA TYR A 120 2.18 -17.26 -15.65
C TYR A 120 1.44 -17.65 -16.96
N ALA A 121 0.67 -16.73 -17.54
CA ALA A 121 0.00 -16.94 -18.81
C ALA A 121 0.99 -17.17 -19.97
N ALA A 122 2.06 -16.37 -20.03
CA ALA A 122 3.13 -16.53 -21.02
C ALA A 122 3.85 -17.87 -20.88
N ALA A 123 4.17 -18.31 -19.65
CA ALA A 123 4.77 -19.61 -19.39
C ALA A 123 3.90 -20.79 -19.85
N LYS A 124 2.58 -20.59 -19.93
CA LYS A 124 1.61 -21.58 -20.41
C LYS A 124 1.28 -21.43 -21.91
N GLY A 125 1.90 -20.47 -22.61
CA GLY A 125 1.66 -20.21 -24.03
C GLY A 125 0.23 -19.76 -24.34
N LEU A 126 -0.42 -19.04 -23.43
CA LEU A 126 -1.80 -18.57 -23.57
C LEU A 126 -1.85 -17.31 -24.43
N ASN A 127 -2.98 -17.08 -25.09
CA ASN A 127 -3.24 -15.84 -25.81
C ASN A 127 -3.83 -14.81 -24.83
N PHE A 128 -3.09 -13.72 -24.57
CA PHE A 128 -3.51 -12.68 -23.65
C PHE A 128 -2.97 -11.28 -24.04
N ARG A 129 -3.60 -10.25 -23.50
CA ARG A 129 -3.13 -8.87 -23.56
C ARG A 129 -3.07 -8.28 -22.16
N VAL A 130 -2.10 -7.42 -21.91
CA VAL A 130 -1.96 -6.65 -20.67
C VAL A 130 -2.06 -5.17 -21.00
N ILE A 131 -2.89 -4.42 -20.26
CA ILE A 131 -2.93 -2.97 -20.35
C ILE A 131 -2.47 -2.32 -19.06
N GLU A 132 -1.78 -1.18 -19.17
CA GLU A 132 -1.31 -0.39 -18.02
C GLU A 132 -1.46 1.11 -18.32
N GLN A 133 -2.05 1.84 -17.39
CA GLN A 133 -2.28 3.29 -17.54
C GLN A 133 -1.00 4.13 -17.53
N ASN A 134 0.05 3.66 -16.86
CA ASN A 134 1.36 4.31 -16.80
C ASN A 134 2.27 3.86 -17.95
N GLY A 135 3.42 4.51 -18.09
CA GLY A 135 4.43 4.17 -19.10
C GLY A 135 5.42 3.06 -18.66
N ASN A 136 5.22 2.45 -17.50
CA ASN A 136 6.11 1.43 -16.94
C ASN A 136 5.36 0.49 -15.99
N VAL A 137 5.96 -0.66 -15.71
CA VAL A 137 5.46 -1.58 -14.69
C VAL A 137 5.58 -0.98 -13.29
N GLN A 138 4.68 -1.36 -12.40
CA GLN A 138 4.66 -0.87 -11.02
C GLN A 138 5.10 -1.97 -10.06
N ASP A 139 6.15 -1.75 -9.27
CA ASP A 139 6.63 -2.67 -8.23
C ASP A 139 6.63 -1.98 -6.87
N THR A 140 5.49 -2.04 -6.19
CA THR A 140 5.29 -1.34 -4.92
C THR A 140 5.74 -2.14 -3.70
N ARG A 141 5.76 -3.48 -3.79
CA ARG A 141 6.08 -4.38 -2.68
C ARG A 141 6.83 -5.61 -3.16
N HIS A 142 7.89 -5.97 -2.44
CA HIS A 142 8.76 -7.12 -2.78
C HIS A 142 8.61 -8.31 -1.82
N TRP A 143 7.90 -8.13 -0.70
CA TRP A 143 7.67 -9.18 0.30
C TRP A 143 6.46 -10.03 -0.07
N VAL A 144 6.62 -11.35 -0.10
CA VAL A 144 5.58 -12.29 -0.54
C VAL A 144 5.38 -13.37 0.52
N GLY A 145 4.17 -13.50 1.04
CA GLY A 145 3.81 -14.54 2.02
C GLY A 145 3.33 -15.82 1.36
N ALA A 146 3.97 -16.94 1.66
CA ALA A 146 3.58 -18.26 1.18
C ALA A 146 3.65 -19.32 2.27
N VAL A 147 2.60 -20.12 2.38
CA VAL A 147 2.49 -21.21 3.38
C VAL A 147 3.18 -22.46 2.85
N ASP A 148 4.08 -23.03 3.65
CA ASP A 148 4.84 -24.24 3.31
C ASP A 148 5.60 -24.11 1.95
N GLY A 149 6.10 -22.92 1.60
CA GLY A 149 6.90 -22.71 0.40
C GLY A 149 8.30 -23.34 0.50
N PHE A 150 9.10 -23.20 -0.56
CA PHE A 150 10.40 -23.89 -0.69
C PHE A 150 11.34 -23.66 0.51
N GLY A 151 11.47 -22.43 1.00
CA GLY A 151 12.36 -22.13 2.14
C GLY A 151 11.90 -22.76 3.45
N ALA A 152 10.59 -22.84 3.69
CA ALA A 152 10.04 -23.56 4.83
C ALA A 152 10.29 -25.07 4.71
N GLN A 153 10.10 -25.64 3.51
CA GLN A 153 10.35 -27.06 3.23
C GLN A 153 11.83 -27.43 3.43
N GLU A 154 12.76 -26.62 2.93
CA GLU A 154 14.20 -26.81 3.08
C GLU A 154 14.64 -26.82 4.54
N GLN A 155 13.93 -26.10 5.41
CA GLN A 155 14.19 -26.04 6.85
C GLN A 155 13.37 -27.04 7.67
N GLY A 156 12.54 -27.86 7.03
CA GLY A 156 11.67 -28.83 7.72
C GLY A 156 10.54 -28.17 8.51
N ILE A 157 10.19 -26.92 8.19
CA ILE A 157 9.12 -26.16 8.82
C ILE A 157 7.81 -26.49 8.12
N LYS A 158 6.78 -26.76 8.91
CA LYS A 158 5.43 -27.02 8.43
C LYS A 158 4.41 -26.28 9.28
N MET A 159 3.52 -25.54 8.63
CA MET A 159 2.46 -24.83 9.33
C MET A 159 1.27 -25.73 9.67
N ASP A 160 0.67 -25.48 10.82
CA ASP A 160 -0.68 -25.97 11.12
C ASP A 160 -1.70 -25.10 10.37
N ARG A 161 -2.09 -25.57 9.19
CA ARG A 161 -2.98 -24.84 8.28
C ARG A 161 -4.36 -24.54 8.88
N ALA A 162 -4.86 -25.39 9.78
CA ALA A 162 -6.14 -25.20 10.43
C ALA A 162 -6.08 -24.08 11.47
N LYS A 163 -5.01 -24.06 12.28
CA LYS A 163 -4.76 -22.96 13.23
C LYS A 163 -4.50 -21.66 12.49
N LEU A 164 -3.71 -21.66 11.41
CA LEU A 164 -3.48 -20.49 10.59
C LEU A 164 -4.79 -19.90 10.04
N LEU A 165 -5.66 -20.74 9.47
CA LEU A 165 -6.98 -20.31 9.00
C LEU A 165 -7.81 -19.71 10.12
N SER A 166 -7.81 -20.34 11.30
CA SER A 166 -8.52 -19.84 12.48
C SER A 166 -8.01 -18.46 12.90
N GLU A 167 -6.71 -18.24 12.90
CA GLU A 167 -6.11 -16.96 13.29
C GLU A 167 -6.38 -15.84 12.27
N VAL A 168 -6.26 -16.12 10.96
CA VAL A 168 -6.66 -15.12 9.94
C VAL A 168 -8.12 -14.73 10.10
N SER A 169 -9.00 -15.72 10.32
CA SER A 169 -10.42 -15.47 10.55
C SER A 169 -10.68 -14.66 11.83
N ARG A 170 -9.96 -14.99 12.92
CA ARG A 170 -10.06 -14.23 14.17
C ARG A 170 -9.61 -12.78 13.99
N TYR A 171 -8.52 -12.56 13.27
CA TYR A 171 -8.01 -11.23 12.96
C TYR A 171 -9.00 -10.40 12.14
N ALA A 172 -9.69 -11.03 11.20
CA ALA A 172 -10.79 -10.44 10.44
C ALA A 172 -12.12 -10.39 11.22
N SER A 173 -12.12 -10.66 12.53
CA SER A 173 -13.34 -10.73 13.36
C SER A 173 -14.43 -11.67 12.79
N GLY A 174 -14.02 -12.75 12.11
CA GLY A 174 -14.90 -13.71 11.45
C GLY A 174 -15.56 -13.21 10.16
N LYS A 175 -15.22 -12.03 9.66
CA LYS A 175 -15.89 -11.37 8.53
C LYS A 175 -15.27 -11.69 7.16
N CYS A 176 -14.15 -12.44 7.11
CA CYS A 176 -13.59 -12.93 5.85
C CYS A 176 -14.33 -14.16 5.32
N ASP A 177 -14.27 -14.41 4.01
CA ASP A 177 -14.64 -15.73 3.47
C ASP A 177 -13.48 -16.71 3.68
N GLN A 178 -13.65 -17.65 4.61
CA GLN A 178 -12.62 -18.61 4.96
C GLN A 178 -12.25 -19.54 3.79
N ARG A 179 -13.10 -19.71 2.77
CA ARG A 179 -12.76 -20.48 1.56
C ARG A 179 -11.73 -19.75 0.72
N VAL A 180 -11.85 -18.41 0.64
CA VAL A 180 -10.87 -17.55 -0.03
C VAL A 180 -9.53 -17.60 0.70
N VAL A 181 -9.53 -17.46 2.03
CA VAL A 181 -8.31 -17.59 2.85
C VAL A 181 -7.67 -18.97 2.68
N LYS A 182 -8.48 -20.04 2.68
CA LYS A 182 -8.02 -21.42 2.51
C LYS A 182 -7.37 -21.66 1.15
N THR A 183 -7.84 -21.00 0.08
CA THR A 183 -7.19 -21.06 -1.24
C THR A 183 -5.75 -20.56 -1.18
N TRP A 184 -5.52 -19.38 -0.59
CA TRP A 184 -4.16 -18.88 -0.40
C TRP A 184 -3.30 -19.84 0.45
N ILE A 185 -3.82 -20.35 1.57
CA ILE A 185 -3.10 -21.29 2.43
C ILE A 185 -2.66 -22.54 1.65
N ASN A 186 -3.49 -23.04 0.74
CA ASN A 186 -3.24 -24.28 0.04
C ASN A 186 -2.40 -24.13 -1.23
N GLU A 187 -2.47 -22.98 -1.91
CA GLU A 187 -1.92 -22.82 -3.25
C GLU A 187 -0.72 -21.86 -3.30
N SER A 188 -0.42 -21.14 -2.21
CA SER A 188 0.67 -20.17 -2.20
C SER A 188 2.08 -20.80 -2.29
N ALA A 189 2.25 -22.08 -1.93
CA ALA A 189 3.51 -22.78 -2.13
C ALA A 189 3.84 -22.93 -3.64
N GLU A 190 2.86 -23.29 -4.47
CA GLU A 190 3.04 -23.36 -5.92
C GLU A 190 3.34 -21.98 -6.52
N MET A 191 2.64 -20.96 -6.04
CA MET A 191 2.84 -19.58 -6.47
C MET A 191 4.28 -19.10 -6.21
N ILE A 192 4.80 -19.30 -5.01
CA ILE A 192 6.15 -18.81 -4.66
C ILE A 192 7.24 -19.61 -5.38
N GLU A 193 7.01 -20.89 -5.67
CA GLU A 193 7.90 -21.70 -6.49
C GLU A 193 7.97 -21.19 -7.93
N PHE A 194 6.86 -20.75 -8.50
CA PHE A 194 6.86 -20.11 -9.82
C PHE A 194 7.63 -18.79 -9.82
N VAL A 195 7.49 -17.97 -8.76
CA VAL A 195 8.33 -16.76 -8.61
C VAL A 195 9.81 -17.13 -8.57
N ARG A 196 10.18 -18.16 -7.79
CA ARG A 196 11.57 -18.64 -7.71
C ARG A 196 12.11 -19.07 -9.07
N SER A 197 11.33 -19.82 -9.83
CA SER A 197 11.76 -20.32 -11.14
C SER A 197 12.13 -19.20 -12.13
N ILE A 198 11.52 -18.03 -12.00
CA ILE A 198 11.85 -16.86 -12.82
C ILE A 198 13.01 -16.07 -12.18
N MET A 199 12.86 -15.69 -10.91
CA MET A 199 13.83 -14.80 -10.25
C MET A 199 15.20 -15.49 -10.10
N GLU A 200 15.22 -16.70 -9.55
CA GLU A 200 16.46 -17.41 -9.20
C GLU A 200 16.95 -18.29 -10.34
N ASP A 201 16.12 -19.21 -10.84
CA ASP A 201 16.58 -20.21 -11.82
C ASP A 201 16.87 -19.59 -13.19
N LYS A 202 16.07 -18.59 -13.62
CA LYS A 202 16.26 -17.95 -14.93
C LYS A 202 17.19 -16.73 -14.89
N TYR A 203 17.00 -15.84 -13.91
CA TYR A 203 17.73 -14.56 -13.87
C TYR A 203 18.81 -14.50 -12.79
N GLY A 204 19.00 -15.55 -11.98
CA GLY A 204 20.05 -15.63 -10.97
C GLY A 204 19.87 -14.67 -9.78
N VAL A 205 18.68 -14.08 -9.61
CA VAL A 205 18.36 -13.20 -8.51
C VAL A 205 17.89 -14.04 -7.33
N LYS A 206 18.77 -14.23 -6.35
CA LYS A 206 18.55 -15.10 -5.22
C LYS A 206 17.25 -14.77 -4.48
N MET A 207 16.42 -15.77 -4.27
CA MET A 207 15.28 -15.70 -3.38
C MET A 207 15.69 -15.93 -1.94
N ILE A 208 15.12 -15.16 -1.03
CA ILE A 208 15.42 -15.16 0.40
C ILE A 208 14.14 -15.52 1.15
N TYR A 209 14.21 -16.61 1.93
CA TYR A 209 13.21 -16.91 2.94
C TYR A 209 13.59 -16.18 4.23
N THR A 210 12.72 -15.30 4.72
CA THR A 210 13.02 -14.43 5.86
C THR A 210 12.74 -15.13 7.19
N TYR A 211 13.22 -16.35 7.33
CA TYR A 211 13.08 -17.08 8.59
C TYR A 211 13.87 -16.38 9.70
N GLY A 212 13.17 -15.94 10.72
CA GLY A 212 13.74 -15.29 11.88
C GLY A 212 13.79 -16.22 13.10
N ASP A 213 14.24 -15.66 14.22
CA ASP A 213 14.26 -16.37 15.51
C ASP A 213 12.87 -16.45 16.17
N GLU A 214 11.81 -15.91 15.53
CA GLU A 214 10.46 -15.84 16.06
C GLU A 214 9.89 -17.21 16.46
N ALA A 215 10.21 -18.25 15.70
CA ALA A 215 9.80 -19.61 16.03
C ALA A 215 10.38 -20.14 17.35
N LYS A 216 11.40 -19.47 17.89
CA LYS A 216 12.02 -19.81 19.18
C LYS A 216 11.45 -19.01 20.35
N TRP A 217 10.61 -18.02 20.08
CA TRP A 217 10.02 -17.16 21.10
C TRP A 217 8.89 -17.88 21.84
N PRO A 218 8.51 -17.41 23.03
CA PRO A 218 7.39 -18.00 23.77
C PRO A 218 6.13 -18.04 22.93
N ALA A 219 5.41 -19.17 22.94
CA ALA A 219 4.13 -19.30 22.25
C ALA A 219 3.08 -18.30 22.75
N GLU A 220 3.15 -17.95 24.03
CA GLU A 220 2.35 -16.87 24.63
C GLU A 220 2.90 -15.51 24.26
N ASN A 221 2.68 -15.08 23.03
CA ASN A 221 3.01 -13.73 22.62
C ASN A 221 1.79 -12.84 22.87
N ALA A 222 1.95 -11.84 23.72
CA ALA A 222 0.86 -10.93 24.09
C ALA A 222 0.29 -10.13 22.91
N GLU A 223 1.10 -9.88 21.90
CA GLU A 223 0.67 -9.20 20.66
C GLU A 223 -0.47 -9.94 19.96
N HIS A 224 -0.49 -11.27 20.07
CA HIS A 224 -1.48 -12.10 19.39
C HIS A 224 -2.47 -12.78 20.32
N ASN A 225 -2.20 -12.77 21.62
CA ASN A 225 -2.99 -13.46 22.63
C ASN A 225 -3.40 -14.89 22.18
N THR A 226 -2.41 -15.63 21.68
CA THR A 226 -2.55 -16.99 21.15
C THR A 226 -1.45 -17.89 21.66
N ASP A 227 -1.74 -19.16 21.84
CA ASP A 227 -0.78 -20.21 22.16
C ASP A 227 -0.08 -20.80 20.91
N TYR A 228 -0.41 -20.26 19.73
CA TYR A 228 0.16 -20.70 18.46
C TYR A 228 1.14 -19.67 17.89
N MET A 229 2.41 -20.07 17.85
CA MET A 229 3.45 -19.29 17.17
C MET A 229 3.50 -19.68 15.70
N TYR A 230 3.51 -18.67 14.84
CA TYR A 230 3.61 -18.87 13.40
C TYR A 230 5.07 -18.97 13.00
N PRO A 231 5.44 -20.00 12.23
CA PRO A 231 6.67 -19.91 11.44
C PRO A 231 6.58 -18.73 10.48
N GLU A 232 7.71 -18.18 10.13
CA GLU A 232 7.77 -17.14 9.11
C GLU A 232 7.23 -17.67 7.77
N ILE A 233 6.48 -16.85 7.06
CA ILE A 233 5.90 -17.20 5.74
C ILE A 233 6.42 -16.30 4.63
N GLU A 234 7.27 -15.33 4.95
CA GLU A 234 7.65 -14.25 4.06
C GLU A 234 8.90 -14.59 3.25
N TYR A 235 8.79 -14.30 1.98
CA TYR A 235 9.86 -14.39 0.99
C TYR A 235 10.16 -13.02 0.40
N THR A 236 11.41 -12.77 0.08
CA THR A 236 11.86 -11.63 -0.71
C THR A 236 12.97 -12.07 -1.65
N TYR A 237 13.61 -11.13 -2.34
CA TYR A 237 14.74 -11.41 -3.21
C TYR A 237 15.90 -10.45 -2.93
N ASP A 238 17.10 -10.85 -3.33
CA ASP A 238 18.31 -10.05 -3.17
C ASP A 238 18.23 -8.81 -4.08
N ARG A 239 18.03 -7.65 -3.48
CA ARG A 239 17.92 -6.35 -4.14
C ARG A 239 19.27 -5.69 -4.40
N SER A 240 20.37 -6.29 -3.96
CA SER A 240 21.72 -5.72 -4.18
C SER A 240 22.10 -5.66 -5.66
N SER A 241 21.46 -6.48 -6.50
CA SER A 241 21.59 -6.45 -7.96
C SER A 241 20.94 -5.24 -8.63
N GLY A 242 20.10 -4.47 -7.91
CA GLY A 242 19.28 -3.41 -8.47
C GLY A 242 18.04 -3.88 -9.24
N ALA A 243 17.85 -5.20 -9.38
CA ALA A 243 16.69 -5.75 -10.10
C ALA A 243 15.38 -5.56 -9.31
N ALA A 244 14.31 -5.20 -10.02
CA ALA A 244 12.96 -5.21 -9.52
C ALA A 244 12.20 -6.41 -10.10
N ARG A 245 11.37 -7.07 -9.26
CA ARG A 245 10.65 -8.27 -9.69
C ARG A 245 9.81 -8.05 -10.95
N ASN A 246 9.00 -7.01 -10.97
CA ASN A 246 8.08 -6.78 -12.09
C ASN A 246 8.80 -6.38 -13.39
N GLU A 247 9.98 -5.76 -13.31
CA GLU A 247 10.85 -5.52 -14.47
C GLU A 247 11.37 -6.84 -15.04
N LEU A 248 11.79 -7.79 -14.17
CA LEU A 248 12.21 -9.13 -14.62
C LEU A 248 11.03 -9.95 -15.18
N LEU A 249 9.82 -9.80 -14.62
CA LEU A 249 8.63 -10.41 -15.18
C LEU A 249 8.27 -9.81 -16.55
N LEU A 250 8.44 -8.50 -16.74
CA LEU A 250 8.27 -7.85 -18.04
C LEU A 250 9.30 -8.40 -19.06
N GLN A 251 10.57 -8.43 -18.68
CA GLN A 251 11.61 -9.03 -19.53
C GLN A 251 11.25 -10.48 -19.87
N TYR A 252 10.76 -11.25 -18.91
CA TYR A 252 10.38 -12.65 -19.12
C TYR A 252 9.28 -12.82 -20.16
N ILE A 253 8.20 -12.02 -20.09
CA ILE A 253 7.14 -12.11 -21.09
C ILE A 253 7.59 -11.62 -22.46
N GLN A 254 8.45 -10.59 -22.52
CA GLN A 254 9.00 -10.08 -23.78
C GLN A 254 9.89 -11.11 -24.49
N GLU A 255 10.72 -11.85 -23.75
CA GLU A 255 11.50 -12.97 -24.29
C GLU A 255 10.64 -14.09 -24.86
N LEU A 256 9.38 -14.22 -24.41
CA LEU A 256 8.39 -15.17 -24.93
C LEU A 256 7.50 -14.57 -26.03
N GLY A 257 7.76 -13.33 -26.45
CA GLY A 257 7.05 -12.66 -27.55
C GLY A 257 5.77 -11.93 -27.16
N TYR A 258 5.57 -11.65 -25.86
CA TYR A 258 4.45 -10.86 -25.35
C TYR A 258 4.93 -9.47 -24.89
N ASP A 259 4.00 -8.53 -24.74
CA ASP A 259 4.31 -7.20 -24.25
C ASP A 259 3.12 -6.62 -23.45
N VAL A 260 3.30 -5.42 -22.89
CA VAL A 260 2.30 -4.63 -22.17
C VAL A 260 1.90 -3.43 -23.03
N ASP A 261 0.61 -3.23 -23.21
CA ASP A 261 0.05 -2.02 -23.80
C ASP A 261 0.06 -0.92 -22.73
N PHE A 262 1.19 -0.21 -22.64
CA PHE A 262 1.37 0.91 -21.72
C PHE A 262 0.53 2.11 -22.12
N LYS A 263 0.34 3.06 -21.19
CA LYS A 263 -0.44 4.30 -21.37
C LYS A 263 -1.87 4.03 -21.86
N THR A 264 -2.42 2.93 -21.39
CA THR A 264 -3.76 2.43 -21.73
C THR A 264 -4.55 2.19 -20.47
N SER A 265 -5.55 3.02 -20.21
CA SER A 265 -6.36 3.03 -18.99
C SER A 265 -7.70 2.33 -19.21
N LEU A 266 -8.16 1.54 -18.22
CA LEU A 266 -9.50 0.96 -18.22
C LEU A 266 -10.56 2.06 -18.19
N ALA A 267 -11.47 2.09 -19.14
CA ALA A 267 -12.64 2.97 -19.15
C ALA A 267 -13.88 2.26 -18.59
N LYS A 268 -14.23 1.09 -19.12
CA LYS A 268 -15.33 0.26 -18.61
C LYS A 268 -15.20 -1.21 -19.01
N LEU A 269 -15.98 -2.06 -18.34
CA LEU A 269 -16.18 -3.46 -18.73
C LEU A 269 -17.29 -3.58 -19.77
N GLU A 270 -17.19 -4.58 -20.64
CA GLU A 270 -18.26 -4.95 -21.56
C GLU A 270 -18.86 -6.31 -21.16
N LYS A 271 -20.18 -6.42 -21.25
CA LYS A 271 -20.91 -7.66 -21.00
C LYS A 271 -21.93 -7.98 -22.07
N ASN A 272 -22.14 -9.25 -22.33
CA ASN A 272 -23.16 -9.72 -23.25
C ASN A 272 -24.56 -9.77 -22.59
N SER A 273 -25.57 -10.14 -23.38
CA SER A 273 -26.97 -10.29 -22.93
C SER A 273 -27.16 -11.26 -21.75
N ASP A 274 -26.27 -12.24 -21.61
CA ASP A 274 -26.33 -13.25 -20.55
C ASP A 274 -25.62 -12.79 -19.26
N GLY A 275 -25.08 -11.56 -19.25
CA GLY A 275 -24.37 -10.97 -18.12
C GLY A 275 -22.91 -11.40 -18.00
N ARG A 276 -22.36 -12.17 -18.95
CA ARG A 276 -20.95 -12.54 -18.99
C ARG A 276 -20.10 -11.33 -19.38
N ILE A 277 -19.01 -11.11 -18.69
CA ILE A 277 -17.98 -10.15 -19.11
C ILE A 277 -17.23 -10.72 -20.31
N THR A 278 -17.21 -9.96 -21.40
CA THR A 278 -16.66 -10.36 -22.70
C THR A 278 -15.49 -9.51 -23.15
N GLY A 279 -15.15 -8.48 -22.38
CA GLY A 279 -14.04 -7.60 -22.72
C GLY A 279 -14.06 -6.29 -21.91
N ILE A 280 -13.29 -5.35 -22.41
CA ILE A 280 -13.19 -3.99 -21.86
C ILE A 280 -13.16 -2.97 -22.98
N ILE A 281 -13.55 -1.74 -22.66
CA ILE A 281 -13.12 -0.55 -23.39
C ILE A 281 -12.03 0.13 -22.56
N ALA A 282 -10.91 0.42 -23.19
CA ALA A 282 -9.80 1.16 -22.65
C ALA A 282 -9.61 2.49 -23.38
N GLN A 283 -8.93 3.44 -22.76
CA GLN A 283 -8.58 4.73 -23.33
C GLN A 283 -7.07 4.90 -23.32
N SER A 284 -6.51 5.31 -24.46
CA SER A 284 -5.12 5.77 -24.53
C SER A 284 -4.96 7.02 -23.66
N THR A 285 -3.94 7.08 -22.83
CA THR A 285 -3.61 8.25 -22.02
C THR A 285 -2.68 9.24 -22.75
N GLU A 286 -2.33 8.98 -24.02
CA GLU A 286 -1.50 9.85 -24.85
C GLU A 286 -2.34 10.78 -25.73
N ASP A 287 -3.34 10.22 -26.40
CA ASP A 287 -4.16 10.89 -27.41
C ASP A 287 -5.67 10.66 -27.26
N ASP A 288 -6.05 10.01 -26.15
CA ASP A 288 -7.41 9.84 -25.66
C ASP A 288 -8.36 8.99 -26.56
N HIS A 289 -7.86 8.32 -27.59
CA HIS A 289 -8.67 7.41 -28.38
C HIS A 289 -9.08 6.16 -27.57
N PHE A 290 -10.20 5.54 -27.96
CA PHE A 290 -10.71 4.35 -27.31
C PHE A 290 -10.33 3.08 -28.07
N ILE A 291 -10.00 2.04 -27.31
CA ILE A 291 -9.62 0.71 -27.80
C ILE A 291 -10.53 -0.33 -27.13
N ARG A 292 -11.13 -1.21 -27.94
CA ARG A 292 -11.86 -2.38 -27.43
C ARG A 292 -10.93 -3.58 -27.34
N TYR A 293 -10.93 -4.24 -26.20
CA TYR A 293 -10.28 -5.55 -26.04
C TYR A 293 -11.35 -6.61 -25.79
N ASN A 294 -11.56 -7.47 -26.77
CA ASN A 294 -12.43 -8.63 -26.61
C ASN A 294 -11.69 -9.76 -25.90
N ALA A 295 -12.31 -10.36 -24.89
CA ALA A 295 -11.75 -11.42 -24.06
C ALA A 295 -12.61 -12.69 -24.14
N ASN A 296 -12.23 -13.66 -24.97
CA ASN A 296 -13.02 -14.88 -25.18
C ASN A 296 -13.18 -15.72 -23.91
N LYS A 297 -12.17 -15.72 -23.02
CA LYS A 297 -12.15 -16.52 -21.78
C LYS A 297 -12.43 -15.69 -20.54
N GLY A 298 -11.97 -14.43 -20.48
CA GLY A 298 -12.28 -13.56 -19.37
C GLY A 298 -11.32 -12.39 -19.19
N VAL A 299 -11.66 -11.54 -18.24
CA VAL A 299 -10.92 -10.35 -17.83
C VAL A 299 -10.45 -10.53 -16.39
N LEU A 300 -9.17 -10.27 -16.14
CA LEU A 300 -8.57 -10.16 -14.81
C LEU A 300 -8.32 -8.68 -14.50
N LEU A 301 -8.95 -8.16 -13.46
CA LEU A 301 -8.65 -6.83 -12.93
C LEU A 301 -7.60 -6.92 -11.80
N ALA A 302 -6.53 -6.14 -11.95
CA ALA A 302 -5.41 -6.01 -11.00
C ALA A 302 -5.01 -4.54 -10.82
N CYS A 303 -6.00 -3.64 -10.65
CA CYS A 303 -5.87 -2.19 -10.75
C CYS A 303 -5.55 -1.48 -9.43
N GLY A 304 -5.15 -2.21 -8.38
CA GLY A 304 -4.89 -1.65 -7.05
C GLY A 304 -6.15 -1.26 -6.27
N GLY A 305 -5.96 -0.65 -5.10
CA GLY A 305 -7.03 -0.20 -4.21
C GLY A 305 -7.50 1.23 -4.48
N PHE A 306 -7.87 1.94 -3.40
CA PHE A 306 -8.38 3.32 -3.49
C PHE A 306 -7.78 4.33 -2.48
N PRO A 307 -6.57 4.12 -1.94
CA PRO A 307 -6.06 5.00 -0.88
C PRO A 307 -5.81 6.45 -1.33
N GLY A 308 -5.68 6.68 -2.63
CA GLY A 308 -5.56 8.02 -3.24
C GLY A 308 -6.89 8.70 -3.59
N ASN A 309 -8.03 8.10 -3.22
CA ASN A 309 -9.35 8.69 -3.48
C ASN A 309 -10.01 9.10 -2.15
N PRO A 310 -9.99 10.41 -1.78
CA PRO A 310 -10.52 10.87 -0.50
C PRO A 310 -12.02 10.61 -0.34
N TYR A 311 -12.79 10.64 -1.42
CA TYR A 311 -14.23 10.36 -1.35
C TYR A 311 -14.52 8.90 -0.99
N MET A 312 -13.77 7.96 -1.59
CA MET A 312 -13.87 6.55 -1.24
C MET A 312 -13.38 6.30 0.19
N MET A 313 -12.24 6.89 0.57
CA MET A 313 -11.66 6.74 1.90
C MET A 313 -12.61 7.23 3.00
N GLU A 314 -13.18 8.43 2.87
CA GLU A 314 -14.09 8.99 3.89
C GLU A 314 -15.38 8.19 4.04
N GLN A 315 -15.89 7.59 2.97
CA GLN A 315 -17.15 6.85 3.00
C GLN A 315 -16.98 5.36 3.31
N LEU A 316 -15.91 4.75 2.84
CA LEU A 316 -15.69 3.30 2.99
C LEU A 316 -14.82 2.97 4.20
N ASP A 317 -13.91 3.86 4.59
CA ASP A 317 -13.02 3.69 5.74
C ASP A 317 -12.89 4.98 6.57
N PRO A 318 -13.98 5.50 7.16
CA PRO A 318 -13.93 6.75 7.91
C PRO A 318 -13.02 6.68 9.15
N LEU A 319 -12.94 5.51 9.81
CA LEU A 319 -12.09 5.33 10.99
C LEU A 319 -10.61 5.34 10.62
N GLY A 320 -10.19 4.53 9.65
CA GLY A 320 -8.82 4.51 9.16
C GLY A 320 -8.39 5.85 8.59
N THR A 321 -9.27 6.51 7.82
CA THR A 321 -9.05 7.87 7.32
C THR A 321 -8.75 8.86 8.45
N SER A 322 -9.52 8.80 9.55
CA SER A 322 -9.41 9.77 10.65
C SER A 322 -8.06 9.73 11.37
N VAL A 323 -7.39 8.58 11.42
CA VAL A 323 -6.10 8.39 12.12
C VAL A 323 -4.89 8.48 11.19
N THR A 324 -5.13 8.46 9.88
CA THR A 324 -4.07 8.47 8.87
C THR A 324 -3.43 9.85 8.74
N THR A 325 -2.11 9.89 8.70
CA THR A 325 -1.33 11.11 8.47
C THR A 325 -0.63 11.12 7.11
N ALA A 326 -0.42 9.96 6.50
CA ALA A 326 0.17 9.86 5.17
C ALA A 326 -0.24 8.57 4.45
N CYS A 327 -0.31 8.61 3.11
CA CYS A 327 -0.34 7.43 2.27
C CYS A 327 1.07 7.18 1.71
N SER A 328 1.64 5.99 1.97
CA SER A 328 3.07 5.75 1.77
C SER A 328 3.41 5.00 0.48
N TYR A 329 2.54 4.13 -0.03
CA TYR A 329 2.90 3.23 -1.13
C TYR A 329 2.05 3.39 -2.39
N SER A 330 0.77 3.66 -2.27
CA SER A 330 -0.17 3.62 -3.39
C SER A 330 -1.04 4.89 -3.49
N PRO A 331 -0.46 6.11 -3.39
CA PRO A 331 -1.25 7.35 -3.44
C PRO A 331 -1.89 7.60 -4.81
N SER A 332 -1.42 6.91 -5.85
CA SER A 332 -1.99 6.96 -7.20
C SER A 332 -3.22 6.09 -7.39
N ASP A 333 -3.46 5.13 -6.50
CA ASP A 333 -4.58 4.19 -6.60
C ASP A 333 -5.87 4.88 -6.17
N LYS A 334 -6.81 5.04 -7.11
CA LYS A 334 -8.03 5.83 -6.94
C LYS A 334 -9.32 5.02 -7.13
N GLY A 335 -9.22 3.69 -7.12
CA GLY A 335 -10.38 2.81 -7.19
C GLY A 335 -11.02 2.66 -8.58
N TYR A 336 -10.29 2.97 -9.65
CA TYR A 336 -10.85 2.89 -11.03
C TYR A 336 -11.40 1.51 -11.37
N GLY A 337 -10.63 0.44 -11.10
CA GLY A 337 -11.05 -0.92 -11.35
C GLY A 337 -12.24 -1.36 -10.50
N ILE A 338 -12.30 -0.90 -9.24
CA ILE A 338 -13.42 -1.16 -8.33
C ILE A 338 -14.71 -0.55 -8.91
N ARG A 339 -14.64 0.73 -9.32
CA ARG A 339 -15.79 1.42 -9.92
C ARG A 339 -16.26 0.74 -11.19
N ALA A 340 -15.34 0.39 -12.11
CA ALA A 340 -15.67 -0.31 -13.34
C ALA A 340 -16.35 -1.67 -13.09
N ALA A 341 -15.88 -2.43 -12.12
CA ALA A 341 -16.48 -3.69 -11.72
C ALA A 341 -17.90 -3.48 -11.13
N MET A 342 -18.08 -2.45 -10.29
CA MET A 342 -19.39 -2.14 -9.69
C MET A 342 -20.41 -1.66 -10.74
N TRP A 343 -20.02 -0.87 -11.72
CA TRP A 343 -20.89 -0.49 -12.84
C TRP A 343 -21.35 -1.71 -13.62
N ALA A 344 -20.49 -2.72 -13.76
CA ALA A 344 -20.85 -3.98 -14.39
C ALA A 344 -21.74 -4.87 -13.50
N GLY A 345 -21.97 -4.52 -12.23
CA GLY A 345 -22.85 -5.22 -11.29
C GLY A 345 -22.13 -6.03 -10.20
N ALA A 346 -20.81 -5.86 -10.06
CA ALA A 346 -20.06 -6.52 -8.99
C ALA A 346 -20.39 -5.92 -7.61
N ASN A 347 -20.28 -6.75 -6.57
CA ASN A 347 -20.50 -6.36 -5.18
C ASN A 347 -19.18 -5.92 -4.54
N LEU A 348 -19.20 -4.76 -3.88
CA LEU A 348 -18.09 -4.31 -3.03
C LEU A 348 -18.16 -4.99 -1.67
N ASP A 349 -17.02 -5.43 -1.14
CA ASP A 349 -16.92 -5.91 0.24
C ASP A 349 -17.32 -4.79 1.22
N LYS A 350 -18.08 -5.15 2.25
CA LYS A 350 -18.72 -4.16 3.14
C LYS A 350 -17.80 -3.65 4.25
N GLU A 351 -16.72 -4.37 4.50
CA GLU A 351 -15.82 -4.08 5.62
C GLU A 351 -14.59 -3.36 5.13
N ALA A 352 -14.28 -2.22 5.75
CA ALA A 352 -13.00 -1.56 5.55
C ALA A 352 -11.84 -2.50 5.94
N ALA A 353 -10.78 -2.45 5.21
CA ALA A 353 -9.57 -3.22 5.49
C ALA A 353 -8.31 -2.42 5.09
N PRO A 354 -8.05 -1.28 5.76
CA PRO A 354 -6.85 -0.51 5.48
C PRO A 354 -5.60 -1.21 6.04
N MET A 355 -4.50 -1.09 5.34
CA MET A 355 -3.19 -1.51 5.83
C MET A 355 -2.51 -0.31 6.48
N LEU A 356 -2.70 -0.16 7.78
CA LEU A 356 -2.18 0.95 8.58
C LEU A 356 -0.97 0.52 9.40
N PHE A 357 0.04 1.40 9.49
CA PHE A 357 1.22 1.21 10.32
C PHE A 357 1.49 2.44 11.19
N ASP A 358 1.90 2.23 12.42
CA ASP A 358 2.26 3.26 13.39
C ASP A 358 3.73 3.70 13.24
N ARG A 359 4.12 4.15 12.07
CA ARG A 359 5.51 4.51 11.75
C ARG A 359 5.72 5.86 11.08
N GLY A 360 4.70 6.67 10.98
CA GLY A 360 4.82 8.01 10.38
C GLY A 360 5.13 9.05 11.43
N ILE A 361 6.37 9.57 11.51
CA ILE A 361 6.67 10.69 12.39
C ILE A 361 6.04 11.96 11.83
N VAL A 362 5.29 12.67 12.68
CA VAL A 362 4.67 13.97 12.37
C VAL A 362 5.25 15.05 13.28
N ALA A 363 5.12 16.32 12.86
CA ALA A 363 5.49 17.44 13.70
C ALA A 363 4.53 17.58 14.90
N PRO A 364 4.99 18.13 16.03
CA PRO A 364 4.11 18.51 17.13
C PRO A 364 2.93 19.35 16.62
N GLY A 365 1.72 19.00 17.05
CA GLY A 365 0.50 19.74 16.66
C GLY A 365 -0.18 19.25 15.37
N VAL A 366 0.40 18.34 14.59
CA VAL A 366 -0.24 17.75 13.41
C VAL A 366 -1.32 16.75 13.84
N ASP A 367 -2.52 16.86 13.27
CA ASP A 367 -3.64 15.96 13.50
C ASP A 367 -3.71 14.88 12.42
N GLY A 368 -4.29 13.71 12.76
CA GLY A 368 -4.68 12.70 11.78
C GLY A 368 -5.93 13.10 11.00
N GLY A 369 -6.11 12.51 9.83
CA GLY A 369 -7.19 12.80 8.89
C GLY A 369 -6.76 13.75 7.78
N TYR A 370 -7.69 14.04 6.87
CA TYR A 370 -7.44 14.94 5.75
C TYR A 370 -7.33 16.40 6.17
N VAL A 371 -6.53 17.14 5.42
CA VAL A 371 -6.46 18.61 5.39
C VAL A 371 -6.80 19.10 3.99
N ASP A 372 -7.28 20.35 3.88
CA ASP A 372 -7.55 20.96 2.58
C ASP A 372 -6.26 21.10 1.77
N SER A 373 -6.35 20.86 0.47
CA SER A 373 -5.22 20.93 -0.46
C SER A 373 -5.68 21.30 -1.86
N ASP A 374 -5.26 22.45 -2.36
CA ASP A 374 -5.64 22.94 -3.69
C ASP A 374 -5.02 22.12 -4.84
N THR A 375 -3.99 21.32 -4.55
CA THR A 375 -3.26 20.54 -5.56
C THR A 375 -3.59 19.05 -5.53
N ALA A 376 -4.20 18.57 -4.45
CA ALA A 376 -4.53 17.16 -4.31
C ALA A 376 -5.86 16.80 -5.00
N PHE A 377 -5.96 15.56 -5.45
CA PHE A 377 -7.21 15.01 -5.95
C PHE A 377 -8.33 15.14 -4.91
N GLY A 378 -9.49 15.64 -5.33
CA GLY A 378 -10.63 15.85 -4.44
C GLY A 378 -10.45 17.00 -3.44
N GLY A 379 -9.45 17.87 -3.59
CA GLY A 379 -9.23 19.01 -2.72
C GLY A 379 -8.74 18.67 -1.31
N LYS A 380 -8.31 17.44 -1.07
CA LYS A 380 -7.93 16.91 0.25
C LYS A 380 -6.65 16.09 0.17
N ALA A 381 -5.77 16.24 1.16
CA ALA A 381 -4.56 15.44 1.31
C ALA A 381 -4.38 15.02 2.77
N PHE A 382 -3.67 13.94 3.03
CA PHE A 382 -3.15 13.71 4.38
C PHE A 382 -2.05 14.72 4.70
N PRO A 383 -1.88 15.14 5.96
CA PRO A 383 -0.92 16.20 6.33
C PRO A 383 0.54 15.85 6.02
N GLY A 384 0.81 14.58 5.77
CA GLY A 384 2.14 14.08 5.50
C GLY A 384 2.90 13.67 6.76
N THR A 385 4.04 13.04 6.56
CA THR A 385 4.98 12.68 7.62
C THR A 385 6.34 13.27 7.32
N ILE A 386 7.07 13.66 8.38
CA ILE A 386 8.46 14.12 8.24
C ILE A 386 9.31 12.94 7.75
N ARG A 387 9.06 11.74 8.34
CA ARG A 387 9.83 10.53 8.02
C ARG A 387 9.08 9.27 8.40
N GLN A 388 9.33 8.20 7.65
CA GLN A 388 8.95 6.84 8.05
C GLN A 388 9.94 6.31 9.10
N TYR A 389 9.43 5.81 10.22
CA TYR A 389 10.20 5.41 11.39
C TYR A 389 9.77 4.03 11.88
N ASN A 390 10.36 2.99 11.34
CA ASN A 390 9.99 1.62 11.68
C ASN A 390 10.06 1.28 13.18
N PRO A 391 11.00 1.84 13.99
CA PRO A 391 10.97 1.64 15.44
C PRO A 391 9.71 2.18 16.15
N GLY A 392 8.87 2.97 15.45
CA GLY A 392 7.54 3.37 15.94
C GLY A 392 6.62 2.20 16.23
N THR A 393 6.77 1.08 15.50
CA THR A 393 5.98 -0.15 15.72
C THR A 393 6.38 -0.94 16.98
N GLN A 394 7.41 -0.50 17.71
CA GLN A 394 7.83 -1.18 18.93
C GLN A 394 6.95 -0.77 20.12
N PRO A 395 6.73 -1.69 21.08
CA PRO A 395 5.84 -1.46 22.22
C PRO A 395 6.47 -0.58 23.31
N PHE A 396 7.13 0.53 22.96
CA PHE A 396 7.55 1.55 23.91
C PHE A 396 6.35 2.32 24.46
N LEU A 397 6.53 3.04 25.55
CA LEU A 397 5.50 3.90 26.12
C LEU A 397 4.91 4.82 25.07
N LYS A 398 3.58 4.83 24.95
CA LYS A 398 2.82 5.73 24.09
C LYS A 398 1.88 6.61 24.93
N VAL A 399 1.92 7.91 24.68
CA VAL A 399 1.09 8.90 25.38
C VAL A 399 0.35 9.80 24.39
N ASN A 400 -0.84 10.28 24.80
CA ASN A 400 -1.62 11.25 24.05
C ASN A 400 -1.11 12.69 24.29
N ARG A 401 -1.77 13.70 23.71
CA ARG A 401 -1.39 15.11 23.86
C ARG A 401 -1.61 15.68 25.27
N ASN A 402 -2.39 14.99 26.10
CA ASN A 402 -2.55 15.37 27.51
C ASN A 402 -1.41 14.80 28.38
N GLY A 403 -0.48 14.05 27.81
CA GLY A 403 0.58 13.34 28.54
C GLY A 403 0.13 12.01 29.15
N GLU A 404 -1.07 11.53 28.82
CA GLU A 404 -1.67 10.33 29.41
C GLU A 404 -1.37 9.08 28.57
N ARG A 405 -1.04 7.98 29.21
CA ARG A 405 -1.05 6.65 28.59
C ARG A 405 -2.49 6.23 28.32
N PHE A 406 -2.78 5.63 27.17
CA PHE A 406 -4.16 5.40 26.72
C PHE A 406 -4.47 3.96 26.26
N ALA A 407 -3.46 3.09 26.10
CA ALA A 407 -3.64 1.73 25.63
C ALA A 407 -2.48 0.83 26.06
N ASN A 408 -2.67 -0.50 25.88
CA ASN A 408 -1.61 -1.48 25.99
C ASN A 408 -0.76 -1.44 24.70
N GLU A 409 0.46 -0.94 24.78
CA GLU A 409 1.35 -0.80 23.63
C GLU A 409 1.86 -2.15 23.08
N SER A 410 1.59 -3.25 23.79
CA SER A 410 1.90 -4.60 23.33
C SER A 410 0.86 -5.15 22.35
N SER A 411 -0.25 -4.44 22.13
CA SER A 411 -1.22 -4.78 21.10
C SER A 411 -0.61 -4.64 19.71
N PRO A 412 -1.15 -5.32 18.69
CA PRO A 412 -0.75 -5.10 17.31
C PRO A 412 -0.74 -3.62 16.94
N TYR A 413 0.22 -3.18 16.16
CA TYR A 413 0.42 -1.76 15.86
C TYR A 413 -0.79 -1.08 15.19
N ASN A 414 -1.56 -1.81 14.40
CA ASN A 414 -2.81 -1.30 13.84
C ASN A 414 -3.88 -1.06 14.91
N ASP A 415 -3.93 -1.85 15.99
CA ASP A 415 -4.84 -1.63 17.10
C ASP A 415 -4.48 -0.37 17.90
N ILE A 416 -3.18 -0.10 18.09
CA ILE A 416 -2.70 1.16 18.68
C ILE A 416 -3.12 2.37 17.85
N VAL A 417 -3.01 2.27 16.53
CA VAL A 417 -3.46 3.30 15.60
C VAL A 417 -4.96 3.58 15.75
N TYR A 418 -5.78 2.54 15.84
CA TYR A 418 -7.22 2.70 16.07
C TYR A 418 -7.55 3.23 17.47
N ALA A 419 -6.79 2.85 18.50
CA ALA A 419 -6.95 3.41 19.84
C ALA A 419 -6.69 4.94 19.84
N ALA A 420 -5.81 5.43 18.95
CA ALA A 420 -5.56 6.85 18.78
C ALA A 420 -6.74 7.64 18.23
N ALA A 421 -7.71 7.00 17.57
CA ALA A 421 -8.92 7.67 17.06
C ALA A 421 -9.73 8.37 18.17
N HIS A 422 -9.60 7.90 19.41
CA HIS A 422 -10.26 8.47 20.59
C HIS A 422 -9.37 9.47 21.35
N GLN A 423 -8.17 9.78 20.85
CA GLN A 423 -7.23 10.66 21.50
C GLN A 423 -7.20 12.04 20.83
N PRO A 424 -6.79 13.12 21.58
CA PRO A 424 -6.67 14.45 21.01
C PRO A 424 -5.72 14.47 19.80
N GLY A 425 -6.22 14.95 18.66
CA GLY A 425 -5.48 15.01 17.40
C GLY A 425 -5.32 13.68 16.69
N ARG A 426 -5.81 12.56 17.25
CA ARG A 426 -5.73 11.21 16.66
C ARG A 426 -4.31 10.76 16.30
N VAL A 427 -3.35 11.24 17.07
CA VAL A 427 -1.92 10.93 17.03
C VAL A 427 -1.42 10.69 18.46
N TYR A 428 -0.25 10.12 18.61
CA TYR A 428 0.34 9.83 19.91
C TYR A 428 1.86 9.99 19.89
N ALA A 429 2.46 10.20 21.05
CA ALA A 429 3.90 10.26 21.22
C ALA A 429 4.44 8.88 21.64
N GLN A 430 5.57 8.47 21.08
CA GLN A 430 6.38 7.35 21.58
C GLN A 430 7.57 7.88 22.36
N ILE A 431 7.81 7.30 23.54
CA ILE A 431 8.87 7.68 24.47
C ILE A 431 9.74 6.48 24.81
N CYS A 432 11.05 6.65 24.77
CA CYS A 432 12.02 5.66 25.22
C CYS A 432 13.29 6.34 25.77
N ASP A 433 14.18 5.54 26.31
CA ASP A 433 15.45 6.02 26.86
C ASP A 433 16.68 5.42 26.14
N ALA A 434 17.88 5.62 26.69
CA ALA A 434 19.12 5.12 26.10
C ALA A 434 19.17 3.59 25.88
N ASN A 435 18.27 2.83 26.52
CA ASN A 435 18.24 1.37 26.42
C ASN A 435 17.39 0.86 25.25
N ILE A 436 16.93 1.74 24.37
CA ILE A 436 16.01 1.42 23.24
C ILE A 436 16.44 0.18 22.43
N LEU A 437 17.75 -0.03 22.18
CA LEU A 437 18.23 -1.16 21.38
C LEU A 437 18.07 -2.49 22.12
N GLU A 438 18.44 -2.53 23.40
CA GLU A 438 18.31 -3.72 24.24
C GLU A 438 16.84 -4.05 24.51
N ASP A 439 16.01 -3.03 24.75
CA ASP A 439 14.58 -3.22 24.97
C ASP A 439 13.88 -3.73 23.71
N ALA A 440 14.15 -3.16 22.54
CA ALA A 440 13.57 -3.61 21.29
C ALA A 440 13.90 -5.08 20.99
N LYS A 441 15.10 -5.54 21.33
CA LYS A 441 15.51 -6.94 21.20
C LYS A 441 14.74 -7.84 22.16
N ARG A 442 14.55 -7.40 23.41
CA ARG A 442 13.83 -8.13 24.45
C ARG A 442 12.33 -8.21 24.20
N PHE A 443 11.74 -7.30 23.44
CA PHE A 443 10.29 -7.26 23.18
C PHE A 443 9.78 -8.40 22.32
N HIS A 444 10.64 -9.10 21.59
CA HIS A 444 10.27 -10.22 20.73
C HIS A 444 9.10 -9.87 19.79
N THR A 445 9.17 -8.73 19.11
CA THR A 445 8.17 -8.36 18.12
C THR A 445 8.25 -9.25 16.89
N ILE A 446 7.11 -9.61 16.34
CA ILE A 446 6.97 -10.53 15.21
C ILE A 446 6.29 -9.85 14.02
N GLY A 447 6.19 -10.59 12.93
CA GLY A 447 5.50 -10.10 11.76
C GLY A 447 6.15 -8.84 11.15
N CYS A 448 5.36 -7.90 10.73
CA CYS A 448 5.85 -6.65 10.13
C CYS A 448 6.59 -5.74 11.12
N SER A 449 6.50 -6.00 12.43
CA SER A 449 7.23 -5.27 13.49
C SER A 449 8.57 -5.90 13.84
N ALA A 450 8.88 -7.09 13.35
CA ALA A 450 10.12 -7.80 13.70
C ALA A 450 11.37 -7.01 13.29
N GLN A 451 12.22 -6.70 14.26
CA GLN A 451 13.45 -5.93 14.03
C GLN A 451 14.58 -6.79 13.48
N THR A 452 14.59 -8.08 13.80
CA THR A 452 15.60 -9.03 13.34
C THR A 452 15.70 -9.14 11.83
N ARG A 453 14.59 -9.02 11.10
CA ARG A 453 14.50 -9.00 9.64
C ARG A 453 15.24 -7.85 8.98
N ASN A 454 15.25 -6.71 9.65
CA ASN A 454 15.75 -5.45 9.10
C ASN A 454 17.18 -5.14 9.51
N GLY A 455 17.91 -6.12 10.07
CA GLY A 455 19.28 -5.95 10.52
C GLY A 455 19.43 -5.58 12.00
N GLY A 456 18.38 -5.78 12.80
CA GLY A 456 18.41 -5.67 14.26
C GLY A 456 18.84 -4.31 14.76
N GLU A 457 19.72 -4.28 15.76
CA GLU A 457 20.20 -3.05 16.43
C GLU A 457 20.77 -2.02 15.47
N LYS A 458 21.58 -2.45 14.49
CA LYS A 458 22.16 -1.54 13.48
C LYS A 458 21.09 -0.84 12.64
N TYR A 459 20.03 -1.55 12.32
CA TYR A 459 18.91 -0.98 11.59
C TYR A 459 18.14 0.04 12.43
N ILE A 460 17.82 -0.30 13.69
CA ILE A 460 17.13 0.61 14.61
C ILE A 460 17.97 1.88 14.80
N GLN A 461 19.27 1.74 15.09
CA GLN A 461 20.16 2.89 15.28
C GLN A 461 20.19 3.77 14.03
N GLY A 462 20.33 3.18 12.84
CA GLY A 462 20.32 3.95 11.60
C GLY A 462 19.02 4.74 11.38
N LYS A 463 17.87 4.14 11.71
CA LYS A 463 16.58 4.85 11.63
C LYS A 463 16.42 5.96 12.67
N MET A 464 17.00 5.78 13.84
CA MET A 464 17.04 6.84 14.86
C MET A 464 17.91 8.00 14.39
N ASP A 465 19.13 7.71 13.91
CA ASP A 465 20.07 8.75 13.45
C ASP A 465 19.45 9.57 12.30
N GLU A 466 18.86 8.91 11.32
CA GLU A 466 18.12 9.54 10.23
C GLU A 466 16.96 10.43 10.73
N ALA A 467 16.21 9.98 11.73
CA ALA A 467 15.08 10.73 12.27
C ALA A 467 15.54 11.92 13.15
N ILE A 468 16.65 11.78 13.88
CA ILE A 468 17.27 12.88 14.65
C ILE A 468 17.78 13.96 13.70
N GLU A 469 18.51 13.56 12.64
CA GLU A 469 19.03 14.49 11.63
C GLU A 469 17.89 15.27 10.94
N ALA A 470 16.78 14.62 10.68
CA ALA A 470 15.58 15.25 10.11
C ALA A 470 14.82 16.15 11.12
N GLY A 471 15.24 16.23 12.40
CA GLY A 471 14.55 16.98 13.45
C GLY A 471 13.19 16.36 13.84
N ALA A 472 12.97 15.09 13.50
CA ALA A 472 11.72 14.38 13.71
C ALA A 472 11.70 13.57 15.02
N LEU A 473 12.84 12.99 15.41
CA LEU A 473 13.05 12.33 16.70
C LEU A 473 13.82 13.27 17.63
N PHE A 474 13.20 13.69 18.71
CA PHE A 474 13.86 14.51 19.71
C PHE A 474 14.76 13.66 20.59
N LYS A 475 15.98 14.15 20.87
CA LYS A 475 16.96 13.57 21.77
C LYS A 475 17.32 14.60 22.83
N CYS A 476 17.14 14.26 24.11
CA CYS A 476 17.29 15.18 25.23
C CYS A 476 17.98 14.53 26.43
N ASP A 477 18.66 15.33 27.26
CA ASP A 477 19.32 14.82 28.45
C ASP A 477 18.36 14.72 29.65
N THR A 478 17.21 15.40 29.60
CA THR A 478 16.18 15.36 30.65
C THR A 478 14.79 15.13 30.05
N LEU A 479 13.89 14.54 30.83
CA LEU A 479 12.47 14.37 30.46
C LEU A 479 11.75 15.73 30.38
N ASP A 480 12.18 16.70 31.20
CA ASP A 480 11.61 18.04 31.17
C ASP A 480 11.90 18.76 29.86
N GLU A 481 13.14 18.69 29.37
CA GLU A 481 13.54 19.21 28.06
C GLU A 481 12.81 18.47 26.91
N LEU A 482 12.68 17.13 27.03
CA LEU A 482 11.96 16.34 26.03
C LEU A 482 10.49 16.77 25.96
N ALA A 483 9.83 16.96 27.10
CA ALA A 483 8.46 17.43 27.16
C ALA A 483 8.27 18.77 26.44
N ASP A 484 9.17 19.73 26.69
CA ASP A 484 9.13 21.04 26.04
C ASP A 484 9.32 20.95 24.54
N LYS A 485 10.29 20.17 24.04
CA LYS A 485 10.52 19.96 22.59
C LYS A 485 9.37 19.25 21.90
N MET A 486 8.69 18.37 22.60
CA MET A 486 7.51 17.70 22.09
C MET A 486 6.23 18.55 22.14
N GLY A 487 6.30 19.73 22.77
CA GLY A 487 5.20 20.68 22.84
C GLY A 487 4.22 20.44 24.00
N PHE A 488 4.59 19.63 25.00
CA PHE A 488 3.81 19.51 26.23
C PHE A 488 3.97 20.78 27.07
N THR A 489 2.85 21.36 27.52
CA THR A 489 2.84 22.59 28.32
C THR A 489 1.86 22.49 29.49
N GLY A 490 2.10 23.21 30.58
CA GLY A 490 1.21 23.30 31.74
C GLY A 490 0.83 21.92 32.27
N ALA A 491 -0.46 21.68 32.50
CA ALA A 491 -0.96 20.42 33.07
C ALA A 491 -0.61 19.20 32.23
N ALA A 492 -0.53 19.32 30.90
CA ALA A 492 -0.15 18.19 30.05
C ALA A 492 1.32 17.79 30.24
N LYS A 493 2.21 18.75 30.49
CA LYS A 493 3.62 18.47 30.85
C LYS A 493 3.72 17.79 32.22
N ASP A 494 3.01 18.29 33.21
CA ASP A 494 2.99 17.69 34.56
C ASP A 494 2.46 16.25 34.49
N THR A 495 1.37 16.02 33.72
CA THR A 495 0.79 14.68 33.49
C THR A 495 1.78 13.76 32.78
N PHE A 496 2.47 14.24 31.74
CA PHE A 496 3.49 13.46 31.02
C PHE A 496 4.61 12.98 31.97
N LEU A 497 5.15 13.86 32.80
CA LEU A 497 6.19 13.50 33.75
C LEU A 497 5.68 12.47 34.78
N ALA A 498 4.47 12.67 35.31
CA ALA A 498 3.83 11.72 36.22
C ALA A 498 3.54 10.37 35.56
N THR A 499 3.15 10.37 34.27
CA THR A 499 2.93 9.14 33.50
C THR A 499 4.23 8.35 33.33
N VAL A 500 5.35 9.01 33.05
CA VAL A 500 6.66 8.33 32.95
C VAL A 500 7.08 7.77 34.31
N GLU A 501 6.88 8.50 35.40
CA GLU A 501 7.15 8.01 36.77
C GLU A 501 6.29 6.77 37.07
N ARG A 502 4.98 6.84 36.83
CA ARG A 502 4.07 5.70 36.99
C ARG A 502 4.47 4.50 36.15
N TYR A 503 4.86 4.71 34.88
CA TYR A 503 5.31 3.64 34.01
C TYR A 503 6.59 2.95 34.50
N ASN A 504 7.51 3.72 35.09
CA ASN A 504 8.70 3.20 35.76
C ASN A 504 8.36 2.35 37.01
N GLU A 505 7.34 2.74 37.80
CA GLU A 505 6.86 1.90 38.90
C GLU A 505 6.30 0.56 38.43
N LEU A 506 5.53 0.56 37.33
CA LEU A 506 5.00 -0.67 36.71
C LEU A 506 6.14 -1.58 36.22
N TYR A 507 7.18 -0.98 35.62
CA TYR A 507 8.38 -1.71 35.25
C TYR A 507 9.08 -2.35 36.45
N ASP A 508 9.24 -1.62 37.57
CA ASP A 508 9.86 -2.16 38.79
C ASP A 508 9.07 -3.31 39.41
N LYS A 509 7.75 -3.19 39.35
CA LYS A 509 6.83 -4.26 39.80
C LYS A 509 6.81 -5.46 38.86
N GLN A 510 7.31 -5.33 37.63
CA GLN A 510 7.14 -6.31 36.55
C GLN A 510 5.66 -6.72 36.36
N ASN A 511 4.76 -5.75 36.57
CA ASN A 511 3.33 -5.94 36.47
C ASN A 511 2.65 -4.62 36.07
N ASP A 512 2.03 -4.62 34.90
CA ASP A 512 1.25 -3.49 34.40
C ASP A 512 -0.20 -3.57 34.93
N GLU A 513 -0.43 -2.96 36.07
CA GLU A 513 -1.75 -2.89 36.71
C GLU A 513 -2.73 -1.98 35.96
N ASP A 514 -2.22 -1.11 35.06
CA ASP A 514 -3.01 -0.07 34.41
C ASP A 514 -3.62 -0.55 33.09
N PHE A 515 -2.85 -1.25 32.25
CA PHE A 515 -3.28 -1.69 30.92
C PHE A 515 -2.96 -3.17 30.60
N GLY A 516 -2.34 -3.90 31.52
CA GLY A 516 -2.07 -5.33 31.37
C GLY A 516 -0.97 -5.66 30.34
N LYS A 517 -0.04 -4.74 30.11
CA LYS A 517 1.12 -4.99 29.24
C LYS A 517 2.01 -6.06 29.86
N PRO A 518 2.43 -7.09 29.10
CA PRO A 518 3.28 -8.14 29.63
C PRO A 518 4.61 -7.63 30.18
N ALA A 519 5.07 -8.18 31.29
CA ALA A 519 6.27 -7.74 31.98
C ALA A 519 7.50 -7.66 31.07
N TYR A 520 7.71 -8.64 30.19
CA TYR A 520 8.86 -8.67 29.28
C TYR A 520 8.84 -7.57 28.21
N ARG A 521 7.70 -6.88 28.03
CA ARG A 521 7.52 -5.74 27.12
C ARG A 521 7.48 -4.38 27.84
N LEU A 522 7.52 -4.36 29.17
CA LEU A 522 7.75 -3.11 29.92
C LEU A 522 9.21 -2.66 29.75
N SER A 523 9.43 -1.36 29.62
CA SER A 523 10.75 -0.74 29.53
C SER A 523 10.86 0.38 30.56
N ALA A 524 12.03 0.55 31.18
CA ALA A 524 12.27 1.72 32.02
C ALA A 524 12.54 2.96 31.17
N ILE A 525 12.22 4.14 31.69
CA ILE A 525 12.53 5.42 31.06
C ILE A 525 13.26 6.27 32.11
N ARG A 526 14.57 6.01 32.30
CA ARG A 526 15.37 6.55 33.41
C ARG A 526 16.78 6.99 33.01
N THR A 527 17.28 6.48 31.90
CA THR A 527 18.69 6.65 31.51
C THR A 527 18.76 7.59 30.30
N ALA A 528 19.38 8.75 30.50
CA ALA A 528 19.61 9.67 29.39
C ALA A 528 20.59 9.07 28.34
N PRO A 529 20.48 9.45 27.05
CA PRO A 529 19.51 10.39 26.52
C PRO A 529 18.09 9.80 26.41
N PHE A 530 17.10 10.66 26.56
CA PHE A 530 15.69 10.34 26.32
C PHE A 530 15.31 10.68 24.90
N TYR A 531 14.43 9.86 24.31
CA TYR A 531 13.96 10.02 22.94
C TYR A 531 12.44 10.12 22.91
N GLY A 532 11.92 10.97 22.02
CA GLY A 532 10.49 11.10 21.81
C GLY A 532 10.16 11.60 20.41
N CYS A 533 9.06 11.12 19.86
CA CYS A 533 8.50 11.59 18.60
C CYS A 533 6.98 11.45 18.59
N TRP A 534 6.30 12.28 17.80
CA TRP A 534 4.88 12.11 17.52
C TRP A 534 4.70 11.16 16.34
N LEU A 535 3.77 10.23 16.47
CA LEU A 535 3.44 9.22 15.45
C LEU A 535 2.00 9.36 15.01
N GLY A 536 1.80 9.22 13.70
CA GLY A 536 0.51 9.02 13.07
C GLY A 536 0.50 7.77 12.21
N ALA A 537 -0.68 7.34 11.80
CA ALA A 537 -0.81 6.20 10.93
C ALA A 537 -0.28 6.48 9.52
N SER A 538 0.54 5.56 9.01
CA SER A 538 0.89 5.49 7.60
C SER A 538 -0.01 4.46 6.93
N LEU A 539 -0.88 4.92 6.02
CA LEU A 539 -1.67 4.07 5.15
C LEU A 539 -0.77 3.55 4.02
N LEU A 540 -0.63 2.26 3.90
CA LEU A 540 0.09 1.64 2.79
C LEU A 540 -0.83 1.49 1.59
N THR A 541 -1.98 0.87 1.79
CA THR A 541 -3.03 0.67 0.81
C THR A 541 -4.35 0.30 1.49
N THR A 542 -5.41 0.19 0.69
CA THR A 542 -6.68 -0.41 1.10
C THR A 542 -6.75 -1.85 0.59
N GLU A 543 -7.29 -2.76 1.42
CA GLU A 543 -7.50 -4.17 1.08
C GLU A 543 -8.99 -4.52 1.00
N GLN A 544 -9.87 -3.53 1.05
CA GLN A 544 -11.28 -3.61 0.74
C GLN A 544 -11.47 -3.50 -0.78
N GLY A 545 -12.22 -4.40 -1.37
CA GLY A 545 -12.42 -4.41 -2.81
C GLY A 545 -13.64 -5.22 -3.23
N ILE A 546 -13.67 -5.62 -4.49
CA ILE A 546 -14.75 -6.45 -5.04
C ILE A 546 -14.75 -7.81 -4.36
N ALA A 547 -15.93 -8.22 -3.86
CA ALA A 547 -16.11 -9.54 -3.26
C ALA A 547 -15.80 -10.64 -4.27
N ILE A 548 -15.02 -11.64 -3.83
CA ILE A 548 -14.59 -12.77 -4.67
C ILE A 548 -14.91 -14.10 -4.00
N ASN A 549 -14.98 -15.17 -4.81
CA ASN A 549 -15.01 -16.54 -4.33
C ASN A 549 -13.62 -17.19 -4.29
N GLU A 550 -13.54 -18.45 -3.88
CA GLU A 550 -12.31 -19.25 -3.80
C GLU A 550 -11.61 -19.48 -5.16
N LYS A 551 -12.25 -19.14 -6.27
CA LYS A 551 -11.69 -19.19 -7.63
C LYS A 551 -11.17 -17.83 -8.13
N GLY A 552 -11.29 -16.77 -7.32
CA GLY A 552 -10.95 -15.42 -7.71
C GLY A 552 -11.98 -14.74 -8.62
N GLN A 553 -13.18 -15.35 -8.82
CA GLN A 553 -14.25 -14.74 -9.59
C GLN A 553 -14.93 -13.64 -8.78
N ALA A 554 -15.22 -12.50 -9.42
CA ALA A 554 -16.06 -11.47 -8.84
C ALA A 554 -17.46 -12.01 -8.52
N LEU A 555 -18.05 -11.50 -7.42
CA LEU A 555 -19.42 -11.81 -7.03
C LEU A 555 -20.32 -10.61 -7.31
N ASP A 556 -21.56 -10.88 -7.73
CA ASP A 556 -22.61 -9.87 -7.87
C ASP A 556 -23.29 -9.57 -6.52
N ASN A 557 -24.29 -8.68 -6.53
CA ASN A 557 -25.05 -8.29 -5.34
C ASN A 557 -25.88 -9.42 -4.72
N ASP A 558 -26.09 -10.52 -5.44
CA ASP A 558 -26.71 -11.76 -4.94
C ASP A 558 -25.68 -12.79 -4.44
N ASN A 559 -24.39 -12.42 -4.39
CA ASN A 559 -23.24 -13.28 -4.12
C ASN A 559 -23.09 -14.45 -5.12
N LYS A 560 -23.51 -14.26 -6.38
CA LYS A 560 -23.29 -15.21 -7.44
C LYS A 560 -22.04 -14.85 -8.23
N PRO A 561 -21.26 -15.84 -8.68
CA PRO A 561 -20.10 -15.58 -9.53
C PRO A 561 -20.48 -14.88 -10.83
N MET A 562 -19.77 -13.80 -11.17
CA MET A 562 -19.90 -13.10 -12.45
C MET A 562 -19.07 -13.83 -13.51
N PRO A 563 -19.70 -14.40 -14.54
CA PRO A 563 -18.97 -15.14 -15.56
C PRO A 563 -17.99 -14.23 -16.32
N GLY A 564 -16.74 -14.67 -16.47
CA GLY A 564 -15.74 -13.95 -17.24
C GLY A 564 -15.04 -12.80 -16.49
N LEU A 565 -15.34 -12.54 -15.22
CA LEU A 565 -14.68 -11.50 -14.42
C LEU A 565 -13.92 -12.11 -13.23
N TYR A 566 -12.63 -11.81 -13.17
CA TYR A 566 -11.71 -12.22 -12.11
C TYR A 566 -11.03 -11.01 -11.49
N ILE A 567 -10.72 -11.08 -10.20
CA ILE A 567 -10.15 -9.97 -9.44
C ILE A 567 -8.95 -10.45 -8.64
N THR A 568 -7.89 -9.66 -8.63
CA THR A 568 -6.74 -9.88 -7.73
C THR A 568 -6.16 -8.56 -7.20
N GLY A 569 -5.28 -8.66 -6.23
CA GLY A 569 -4.60 -7.49 -5.65
C GLY A 569 -5.46 -6.74 -4.65
N ASP A 570 -5.04 -5.52 -4.37
CA ASP A 570 -5.63 -4.67 -3.33
C ASP A 570 -7.10 -4.30 -3.62
N MET A 571 -7.54 -4.44 -4.88
CA MET A 571 -8.95 -4.28 -5.25
C MET A 571 -9.82 -5.53 -5.05
N SER A 572 -9.29 -6.65 -4.55
CA SER A 572 -10.08 -7.84 -4.21
C SER A 572 -10.47 -7.85 -2.74
N GLY A 573 -11.73 -8.13 -2.45
CA GLY A 573 -12.29 -8.27 -1.11
C GLY A 573 -12.27 -9.71 -0.59
N SER A 574 -13.15 -9.99 0.37
CA SER A 574 -13.45 -11.31 0.96
C SER A 574 -12.32 -11.94 1.80
N PHE A 575 -11.12 -11.40 1.81
CA PHE A 575 -9.97 -11.98 2.51
C PHE A 575 -9.66 -11.27 3.83
N PHE A 576 -9.60 -9.95 3.84
CA PHE A 576 -9.35 -9.12 5.02
C PHE A 576 -10.64 -8.45 5.47
N ALA A 577 -10.69 -8.06 6.74
CA ALA A 577 -11.72 -7.18 7.27
C ALA A 577 -11.19 -6.49 8.54
N ASN A 578 -11.57 -5.25 8.75
CA ASN A 578 -11.18 -4.34 9.83
C ASN A 578 -9.71 -3.92 9.79
N ASN A 579 -8.76 -4.85 9.63
CA ASN A 579 -7.33 -4.56 9.62
C ASN A 579 -6.54 -5.63 8.87
N TYR A 580 -5.26 -5.36 8.68
CA TYR A 580 -4.30 -6.27 8.08
C TYR A 580 -3.64 -7.14 9.16
N PRO A 581 -3.54 -8.47 8.98
CA PRO A 581 -2.92 -9.37 9.96
C PRO A 581 -1.40 -9.20 9.97
N CYS A 582 -0.91 -8.22 10.71
CA CYS A 582 0.51 -7.84 10.79
C CYS A 582 1.44 -8.97 11.25
N LEU A 583 0.91 -9.95 11.97
CA LEU A 583 1.63 -11.15 12.42
C LEU A 583 2.11 -12.02 11.24
N MET A 584 1.41 -11.96 10.11
CA MET A 584 1.74 -12.73 8.91
C MET A 584 2.25 -11.79 7.81
N ALA A 585 3.50 -11.43 7.90
CA ALA A 585 4.11 -10.54 6.93
C ALA A 585 4.04 -11.09 5.50
N GLY A 586 3.80 -10.21 4.53
CA GLY A 586 3.72 -10.57 3.12
C GLY A 586 2.40 -11.22 2.67
N VAL A 587 1.42 -11.41 3.55
CA VAL A 587 0.16 -12.11 3.20
C VAL A 587 -0.63 -11.39 2.11
N ALA A 588 -0.68 -10.06 2.10
CA ALA A 588 -1.39 -9.30 1.04
C ALA A 588 -0.80 -9.59 -0.34
N MET A 589 0.53 -9.58 -0.45
CA MET A 589 1.21 -9.91 -1.71
C MET A 589 1.06 -11.41 -2.05
N GLY A 590 1.19 -12.29 -1.04
CA GLY A 590 0.99 -13.74 -1.23
C GLY A 590 -0.40 -14.04 -1.77
N ARG A 591 -1.45 -13.42 -1.20
CA ARG A 591 -2.82 -13.50 -1.70
C ARG A 591 -2.91 -12.97 -3.14
N THR A 592 -2.36 -11.80 -3.41
CA THR A 592 -2.37 -11.16 -4.73
C THR A 592 -1.83 -12.09 -5.82
N LEU A 593 -0.64 -12.65 -5.63
CA LEU A 593 -0.01 -13.52 -6.62
C LEU A 593 -0.71 -14.87 -6.72
N THR A 594 -1.18 -15.43 -5.61
CA THR A 594 -1.92 -16.70 -5.60
C THR A 594 -3.22 -16.59 -6.41
N PHE A 595 -4.00 -15.52 -6.21
CA PHE A 595 -5.25 -15.34 -6.96
C PHE A 595 -5.01 -14.89 -8.40
N ALA A 596 -3.91 -14.22 -8.71
CA ALA A 596 -3.48 -13.96 -10.08
C ALA A 596 -3.23 -15.28 -10.86
N MET A 597 -2.49 -16.21 -10.25
CA MET A 597 -2.29 -17.56 -10.81
C MET A 597 -3.62 -18.32 -10.94
N LYS A 598 -4.44 -18.30 -9.89
CA LYS A 598 -5.73 -18.97 -9.86
C LYS A 598 -6.66 -18.50 -10.97
N ALA A 599 -6.78 -17.19 -11.17
CA ALA A 599 -7.58 -16.60 -12.22
C ALA A 599 -7.13 -17.06 -13.62
N VAL A 600 -5.82 -17.04 -13.89
CA VAL A 600 -5.29 -17.53 -15.17
C VAL A 600 -5.60 -19.01 -15.36
N LYS A 601 -5.41 -19.85 -14.35
CA LYS A 601 -5.76 -21.29 -14.41
C LYS A 601 -7.23 -21.50 -14.73
N GLN A 602 -8.13 -20.77 -14.06
CA GLN A 602 -9.58 -20.86 -14.28
C GLN A 602 -9.96 -20.44 -15.71
N MET A 603 -9.46 -19.31 -16.20
CA MET A 603 -9.73 -18.83 -17.55
C MET A 603 -9.17 -19.79 -18.63
N ALA A 604 -8.03 -20.39 -18.37
CA ALA A 604 -7.39 -21.33 -19.28
C ALA A 604 -7.98 -22.76 -19.23
N GLY A 605 -8.85 -23.07 -18.26
CA GLY A 605 -9.38 -24.42 -18.06
C GLY A 605 -8.31 -25.42 -17.59
N LEU A 606 -7.32 -24.95 -16.82
CA LEU A 606 -6.24 -25.77 -16.25
C LEU A 606 -6.62 -26.39 -14.89
N GLU A 607 -7.77 -26.01 -14.35
CA GLU A 607 -8.39 -26.52 -13.10
C GLU A 607 -9.89 -26.74 -13.28
#